data_602364e494588b6dc692068bd1b95da3
#
_entry.id   602364e494588b6dc692068bd1b95da3
#
_cell.length_a   1.000
_cell.length_b   1.000
_cell.length_c   1.000
_cell.angle_alpha   90.00
_cell.angle_beta   90.00
_cell.angle_gamma   90.00
#
_symmetry.space_group_name_H-M   'P 1'
#
loop_
_entity.id
_entity.type
_entity.pdbx_description
1 polymer ?
#
loop_
_entity_poly.entity_id
_entity_poly.type
_entity_poly.pdbx_seq_one_letter_code
_entity_poly.pdbx_strand_id
1 'polypeptide(L)'
;RDDDGRIIDKHIDGELRHMSDYEPDADFMAEFAPDMAVIKEYVDTPIGEFTSSITTRDAYFGPSEFVDLIHELQLGITGADISFAAPLSYDATIDAGPITVSDMFNLYKYENMLYVMELTGQEVKDYLEEAYSLWCNTMTSASDHLLLFKEEPTEGDESRSTLKNPSYNFDSAAGIIYEVDVRKPKGEKVTIKSMADGKEFDPARTYRVALNSYRGNGGGELLTKGAGIPHDKL
;
A
#
# COMPACT_ATOMS: atom_id res chain seq x y z
N ARG A 1 34.91 -6.03 -32.03
CA ARG A 1 35.72 -4.83 -31.75
C ARG A 1 36.36 -4.40 -33.06
N ASP A 2 36.63 -3.14 -33.25
CA ASP A 2 37.42 -2.63 -34.38
C ASP A 2 38.94 -2.78 -34.11
N ASP A 3 39.77 -2.36 -35.05
CA ASP A 3 41.21 -2.48 -34.98
C ASP A 3 41.82 -1.64 -33.84
N ASP A 4 41.08 -0.61 -33.35
CA ASP A 4 41.43 0.24 -32.19
C ASP A 4 40.93 -0.34 -30.85
N GLY A 5 40.31 -1.55 -30.88
CA GLY A 5 39.78 -2.25 -29.71
C GLY A 5 38.44 -1.72 -29.18
N ARG A 6 37.74 -0.81 -29.89
CA ARG A 6 36.43 -0.30 -29.52
C ARG A 6 35.35 -1.34 -29.78
N ILE A 7 34.31 -1.38 -28.93
CA ILE A 7 33.14 -2.26 -29.12
C ILE A 7 32.29 -1.67 -30.25
N ILE A 8 32.22 -2.36 -31.40
CA ILE A 8 31.41 -1.96 -32.55
C ILE A 8 30.04 -2.63 -32.58
N ASP A 9 29.92 -3.77 -31.90
CA ASP A 9 28.64 -4.50 -31.77
C ASP A 9 28.61 -5.21 -30.42
N LYS A 10 27.40 -5.32 -29.83
CA LYS A 10 27.14 -6.02 -28.59
C LYS A 10 25.83 -6.81 -28.75
N HIS A 11 25.94 -8.10 -28.74
CA HIS A 11 24.80 -8.99 -28.69
C HIS A 11 24.53 -9.39 -27.24
N ILE A 12 23.27 -9.26 -26.79
CA ILE A 12 22.81 -9.66 -25.45
C ILE A 12 21.60 -10.55 -25.66
N ASP A 13 21.72 -11.79 -25.19
CA ASP A 13 20.61 -12.73 -25.12
C ASP A 13 20.09 -12.80 -23.69
N GLY A 14 18.79 -12.97 -23.54
CA GLY A 14 18.13 -13.18 -22.27
C GLY A 14 17.03 -14.24 -22.41
N GLU A 15 16.85 -15.04 -21.39
CA GLU A 15 15.83 -16.07 -21.32
C GLU A 15 15.08 -15.96 -20.00
N LEU A 16 13.74 -16.02 -20.04
CA LEU A 16 12.91 -16.19 -18.86
C LEU A 16 12.59 -17.67 -18.70
N ARG A 17 12.93 -18.23 -17.52
CA ARG A 17 12.63 -19.63 -17.18
C ARG A 17 11.65 -19.67 -16.04
N HIS A 18 10.59 -20.45 -16.18
CA HIS A 18 9.67 -20.75 -15.10
C HIS A 18 10.33 -21.77 -14.17
N MET A 19 10.63 -21.37 -12.94
CA MET A 19 11.33 -22.24 -11.99
C MET A 19 10.47 -23.41 -11.52
N SER A 20 9.14 -23.34 -11.68
CA SER A 20 8.22 -24.46 -11.47
C SER A 20 8.46 -25.66 -12.39
N ASP A 21 9.17 -25.46 -13.50
CA ASP A 21 9.48 -26.51 -14.47
C ASP A 21 10.73 -27.32 -14.10
N TYR A 22 11.38 -26.96 -12.99
CA TYR A 22 12.61 -27.59 -12.52
C TYR A 22 12.42 -28.18 -11.14
N GLU A 23 12.97 -29.38 -10.92
CA GLU A 23 13.06 -29.95 -9.58
C GLU A 23 14.11 -29.20 -8.75
N PRO A 24 13.85 -28.95 -7.44
CA PRO A 24 14.84 -28.36 -6.54
C PRO A 24 16.11 -29.22 -6.46
N ASP A 25 17.26 -28.57 -6.41
CA ASP A 25 18.53 -29.25 -6.21
C ASP A 25 18.56 -29.95 -4.84
N ALA A 26 18.78 -31.26 -4.83
CA ALA A 26 18.67 -32.08 -3.64
C ALA A 26 19.76 -31.77 -2.60
N ASP A 27 20.99 -31.45 -3.03
CA ASP A 27 22.08 -31.13 -2.14
C ASP A 27 21.86 -29.76 -1.48
N PHE A 28 21.42 -28.78 -2.25
CA PHE A 28 21.00 -27.46 -1.75
C PHE A 28 19.88 -27.58 -0.71
N MET A 29 18.83 -28.34 -1.03
CA MET A 29 17.72 -28.55 -0.08
C MET A 29 18.17 -29.24 1.19
N ALA A 30 19.09 -30.23 1.11
CA ALA A 30 19.60 -30.91 2.28
C ALA A 30 20.49 -30.01 3.17
N GLU A 31 21.29 -29.14 2.54
CA GLU A 31 22.15 -28.20 3.29
C GLU A 31 21.30 -27.20 4.10
N PHE A 32 20.24 -26.65 3.52
CA PHE A 32 19.42 -25.63 4.19
C PHE A 32 18.23 -26.18 4.99
N ALA A 33 17.95 -27.48 4.94
CA ALA A 33 16.84 -28.10 5.66
C ALA A 33 16.80 -27.80 7.17
N PRO A 34 17.92 -27.78 7.91
CA PRO A 34 17.91 -27.43 9.32
C PRO A 34 17.48 -25.99 9.58
N ASP A 35 17.98 -25.04 8.78
CA ASP A 35 17.65 -23.61 8.92
C ASP A 35 16.19 -23.35 8.55
N MET A 36 15.71 -24.01 7.49
CA MET A 36 14.30 -23.96 7.09
C MET A 36 13.38 -24.49 8.17
N ALA A 37 13.78 -25.54 8.91
CA ALA A 37 12.97 -26.08 10.00
C ALA A 37 12.83 -25.06 11.16
N VAL A 38 13.94 -24.38 11.52
CA VAL A 38 13.92 -23.33 12.57
C VAL A 38 13.06 -22.14 12.14
N ILE A 39 13.20 -21.69 10.90
CA ILE A 39 12.39 -20.60 10.36
C ILE A 39 10.90 -20.99 10.37
N LYS A 40 10.60 -22.21 9.91
CA LYS A 40 9.21 -22.70 9.86
C LYS A 40 8.59 -22.76 11.27
N GLU A 41 9.32 -23.28 12.26
CA GLU A 41 8.83 -23.31 13.65
C GLU A 41 8.50 -21.90 14.16
N TYR A 42 9.35 -20.92 13.86
CA TYR A 42 9.12 -19.52 14.25
C TYR A 42 7.90 -18.91 13.55
N VAL A 43 7.81 -19.02 12.22
CA VAL A 43 6.74 -18.37 11.46
C VAL A 43 5.37 -19.06 11.64
N ASP A 44 5.33 -20.33 12.01
CA ASP A 44 4.12 -21.06 12.34
C ASP A 44 3.64 -20.80 13.79
N THR A 45 4.37 -19.99 14.58
CA THR A 45 3.98 -19.68 15.96
C THR A 45 2.66 -18.92 15.99
N PRO A 46 1.62 -19.44 16.69
CA PRO A 46 0.35 -18.73 16.85
C PRO A 46 0.53 -17.45 17.67
N ILE A 47 -0.03 -16.32 17.21
CA ILE A 47 0.08 -15.01 17.88
C ILE A 47 -1.29 -14.43 18.24
N GLY A 48 -2.38 -15.01 17.77
CA GLY A 48 -3.73 -14.55 18.04
C GLY A 48 -4.79 -15.35 17.27
N GLU A 49 -5.97 -14.78 17.16
CA GLU A 49 -7.10 -15.36 16.44
C GLU A 49 -7.97 -14.26 15.84
N PHE A 50 -8.38 -14.42 14.58
CA PHE A 50 -9.41 -13.59 13.96
C PHE A 50 -10.77 -14.28 14.02
N THR A 51 -11.80 -13.54 14.39
CA THR A 51 -13.20 -14.04 14.44
C THR A 51 -13.85 -14.05 13.07
N SER A 52 -13.34 -13.30 12.10
CA SER A 52 -13.76 -13.24 10.71
C SER A 52 -12.56 -13.15 9.78
N SER A 53 -12.70 -13.64 8.55
CA SER A 53 -11.68 -13.44 7.52
C SER A 53 -11.66 -11.97 7.10
N ILE A 54 -10.45 -11.41 6.90
CA ILE A 54 -10.23 -10.04 6.44
C ILE A 54 -9.55 -10.04 5.07
N THR A 55 -9.89 -9.08 4.21
CA THR A 55 -9.36 -9.00 2.85
C THR A 55 -8.95 -7.58 2.45
N THR A 56 -7.90 -7.47 1.64
CA THR A 56 -7.51 -6.18 1.05
C THR A 56 -8.50 -5.67 0.03
N ARG A 57 -9.35 -6.52 -0.56
CA ARG A 57 -10.32 -6.12 -1.59
C ARG A 57 -11.32 -5.09 -1.11
N ASP A 58 -11.76 -5.20 0.13
CA ASP A 58 -12.76 -4.28 0.69
C ASP A 58 -12.23 -2.85 0.76
N ALA A 59 -10.92 -2.69 0.98
CA ALA A 59 -10.27 -1.40 1.04
C ALA A 59 -10.37 -0.56 -0.25
N TYR A 60 -10.64 -1.18 -1.38
CA TYR A 60 -10.81 -0.45 -2.65
C TYR A 60 -12.16 0.25 -2.78
N PHE A 61 -13.13 -0.14 -1.96
CA PHE A 61 -14.51 0.33 -2.05
C PHE A 61 -14.98 1.09 -0.81
N GLY A 62 -14.13 1.21 0.21
CA GLY A 62 -14.45 1.91 1.45
C GLY A 62 -13.64 1.41 2.65
N PRO A 63 -14.14 1.64 3.89
CA PRO A 63 -13.52 1.11 5.09
C PRO A 63 -13.34 -0.40 5.02
N SER A 64 -12.22 -0.90 5.53
CA SER A 64 -11.84 -2.30 5.45
C SER A 64 -11.16 -2.73 6.74
N GLU A 65 -11.62 -3.82 7.32
CA GLU A 65 -11.02 -4.40 8.54
C GLU A 65 -9.51 -4.66 8.37
N PHE A 66 -9.08 -4.99 7.15
CA PHE A 66 -7.67 -5.22 6.84
C PHE A 66 -6.81 -3.95 6.99
N VAL A 67 -7.28 -2.82 6.45
CA VAL A 67 -6.53 -1.54 6.51
C VAL A 67 -6.77 -0.87 7.85
N ASP A 68 -7.96 -1.02 8.44
CA ASP A 68 -8.28 -0.47 9.76
C ASP A 68 -7.39 -1.07 10.85
N LEU A 69 -7.05 -2.37 10.77
CA LEU A 69 -6.09 -2.98 11.68
C LEU A 69 -4.71 -2.30 11.60
N ILE A 70 -4.25 -1.94 10.40
CA ILE A 70 -2.99 -1.21 10.22
C ILE A 70 -3.10 0.20 10.83
N HIS A 71 -4.21 0.88 10.58
CA HIS A 71 -4.46 2.20 11.16
C HIS A 71 -4.49 2.19 12.68
N GLU A 72 -5.18 1.23 13.29
CA GLU A 72 -5.26 1.08 14.74
C GLU A 72 -3.88 0.84 15.36
N LEU A 73 -3.08 -0.03 14.75
CA LEU A 73 -1.70 -0.27 15.19
C LEU A 73 -0.84 1.00 15.08
N GLN A 74 -0.91 1.71 13.96
CA GLN A 74 -0.16 2.95 13.77
C GLN A 74 -0.56 4.03 14.82
N LEU A 75 -1.84 4.25 15.01
CA LEU A 75 -2.35 5.21 15.99
C LEU A 75 -2.03 4.78 17.43
N GLY A 76 -2.21 3.50 17.75
CA GLY A 76 -1.93 2.95 19.08
C GLY A 76 -0.45 3.04 19.47
N ILE A 77 0.46 2.79 18.55
CA ILE A 77 1.91 2.85 18.80
C ILE A 77 2.40 4.30 18.92
N THR A 78 1.90 5.19 18.04
CA THR A 78 2.44 6.55 17.92
C THR A 78 1.71 7.59 18.75
N GLY A 79 0.46 7.34 19.10
CA GLY A 79 -0.43 8.36 19.66
C GLY A 79 -0.62 9.56 18.73
N ALA A 80 -0.53 9.35 17.41
CA ALA A 80 -0.77 10.39 16.42
C ALA A 80 -2.26 10.72 16.31
N ASP A 81 -2.58 11.88 15.74
CA ASP A 81 -3.97 12.32 15.55
C ASP A 81 -4.62 11.61 14.34
N ILE A 82 -3.82 11.33 13.31
CA ILE A 82 -4.25 10.79 12.02
C ILE A 82 -3.27 9.69 11.61
N SER A 83 -3.76 8.70 10.85
CA SER A 83 -2.95 7.64 10.25
C SER A 83 -3.23 7.54 8.76
N PHE A 84 -2.20 7.39 7.94
CA PHE A 84 -2.30 7.04 6.53
C PHE A 84 -1.81 5.60 6.31
N ALA A 85 -2.58 4.81 5.57
CA ALA A 85 -2.23 3.45 5.20
C ALA A 85 -2.90 3.04 3.90
N ALA A 86 -2.26 2.11 3.17
CA ALA A 86 -2.75 1.54 1.93
C ALA A 86 -2.90 0.02 2.02
N PRO A 87 -3.77 -0.60 1.20
CA PRO A 87 -3.78 -2.04 1.01
C PRO A 87 -2.52 -2.45 0.23
N LEU A 88 -1.53 -3.02 0.93
CA LEU A 88 -0.20 -3.29 0.39
C LEU A 88 -0.15 -4.44 -0.62
N SER A 89 -1.21 -5.25 -0.67
CA SER A 89 -1.41 -6.32 -1.64
C SER A 89 -2.74 -6.15 -2.34
N TYR A 90 -2.84 -6.57 -3.60
CA TYR A 90 -4.08 -6.46 -4.36
C TYR A 90 -5.15 -7.45 -3.89
N ASP A 91 -4.73 -8.67 -3.60
CA ASP A 91 -5.64 -9.78 -3.29
C ASP A 91 -5.03 -10.64 -2.18
N ALA A 92 -4.94 -10.06 -0.98
CA ALA A 92 -4.54 -10.77 0.22
C ALA A 92 -5.76 -11.01 1.11
N THR A 93 -5.82 -12.22 1.68
CA THR A 93 -6.83 -12.60 2.66
C THR A 93 -6.13 -13.26 3.84
N ILE A 94 -6.58 -12.97 5.05
CA ILE A 94 -6.24 -13.71 6.26
C ILE A 94 -7.53 -14.33 6.75
N ASP A 95 -7.56 -15.65 6.83
CA ASP A 95 -8.76 -16.38 7.20
C ASP A 95 -9.09 -16.26 8.69
N ALA A 96 -10.38 -16.46 9.02
CA ALA A 96 -10.83 -16.60 10.39
C ALA A 96 -10.17 -17.80 11.07
N GLY A 97 -9.87 -17.69 12.35
CA GLY A 97 -9.23 -18.71 13.15
C GLY A 97 -7.86 -18.28 13.68
N PRO A 98 -7.03 -19.24 14.12
CA PRO A 98 -5.68 -18.94 14.61
C PRO A 98 -4.84 -18.23 13.54
N ILE A 99 -4.16 -17.18 13.95
CA ILE A 99 -3.20 -16.44 13.11
C ILE A 99 -1.78 -16.67 13.61
N THR A 100 -0.85 -16.73 12.68
CA THR A 100 0.55 -17.01 12.94
C THR A 100 1.45 -15.83 12.56
N VAL A 101 2.72 -15.88 12.89
CA VAL A 101 3.70 -14.88 12.46
C VAL A 101 3.72 -14.78 10.93
N SER A 102 3.57 -15.91 10.20
CA SER A 102 3.57 -15.90 8.73
C SER A 102 2.39 -15.12 8.14
N ASP A 103 1.23 -15.09 8.81
CA ASP A 103 0.06 -14.34 8.34
C ASP A 103 0.31 -12.83 8.39
N MET A 104 1.19 -12.37 9.27
CA MET A 104 1.56 -10.95 9.35
C MET A 104 2.31 -10.47 8.12
N PHE A 105 3.03 -11.32 7.43
CA PHE A 105 3.66 -10.98 6.14
C PHE A 105 2.62 -10.78 5.02
N ASN A 106 1.44 -11.38 5.13
CA ASN A 106 0.32 -11.11 4.24
C ASN A 106 -0.34 -9.76 4.55
N LEU A 107 -0.40 -9.37 5.82
CA LEU A 107 -0.92 -8.08 6.25
C LEU A 107 0.07 -6.95 5.89
N TYR A 108 1.33 -7.11 6.26
CA TYR A 108 2.36 -6.09 6.08
C TYR A 108 3.72 -6.70 5.70
N LYS A 109 3.98 -6.83 4.41
CA LYS A 109 5.14 -7.55 3.87
C LYS A 109 6.43 -6.71 3.73
N TYR A 110 6.35 -5.40 3.95
CA TYR A 110 7.49 -4.50 3.75
C TYR A 110 8.16 -4.13 5.07
N GLU A 111 9.47 -4.16 5.12
CA GLU A 111 10.24 -3.57 6.23
C GLU A 111 10.21 -2.05 6.12
N ASN A 112 9.31 -1.42 6.85
CA ASN A 112 9.20 0.02 6.95
C ASN A 112 9.33 0.46 8.41
N MET A 113 9.98 1.59 8.63
CA MET A 113 9.87 2.31 9.90
C MET A 113 8.51 2.99 9.97
N LEU A 114 7.99 3.16 11.17
CA LEU A 114 6.80 3.96 11.42
C LEU A 114 7.22 5.39 11.77
N TYR A 115 6.80 6.33 10.95
CA TYR A 115 7.10 7.76 11.11
C TYR A 115 5.88 8.51 11.65
N VAL A 116 6.14 9.62 12.33
CA VAL A 116 5.14 10.63 12.66
C VAL A 116 5.61 11.96 12.07
N MET A 117 4.79 12.53 11.21
CA MET A 117 5.04 13.83 10.58
C MET A 117 4.01 14.85 11.08
N GLU A 118 4.40 16.10 11.11
CA GLU A 118 3.50 17.23 11.36
C GLU A 118 3.01 17.78 10.02
N LEU A 119 1.71 17.65 9.77
CA LEU A 119 1.04 18.16 8.56
C LEU A 119 -0.08 19.11 8.96
N THR A 120 -0.24 20.19 8.21
CA THR A 120 -1.44 21.02 8.32
C THR A 120 -2.68 20.26 7.86
N GLY A 121 -3.86 20.63 8.32
CA GLY A 121 -5.11 20.02 7.86
C GLY A 121 -5.30 20.18 6.34
N GLN A 122 -4.83 21.27 5.75
CA GLN A 122 -4.85 21.43 4.29
C GLN A 122 -3.94 20.41 3.61
N GLU A 123 -2.72 20.19 4.09
CA GLU A 123 -1.80 19.16 3.56
C GLU A 123 -2.37 17.75 3.71
N VAL A 124 -3.06 17.45 4.81
CA VAL A 124 -3.79 16.19 5.01
C VAL A 124 -4.87 16.02 3.92
N LYS A 125 -5.67 17.05 3.68
CA LYS A 125 -6.71 17.01 2.63
C LYS A 125 -6.09 16.82 1.26
N ASP A 126 -5.07 17.58 0.92
CA ASP A 126 -4.43 17.55 -0.40
C ASP A 126 -3.71 16.23 -0.66
N TYR A 127 -3.12 15.63 0.39
CA TYR A 127 -2.59 14.27 0.34
C TYR A 127 -3.66 13.24 -0.05
N LEU A 128 -4.83 13.29 0.61
CA LEU A 128 -5.94 12.38 0.31
C LEU A 128 -6.52 12.62 -1.09
N GLU A 129 -6.61 13.87 -1.54
CA GLU A 129 -7.04 14.21 -2.90
C GLU A 129 -6.11 13.58 -3.94
N GLU A 130 -4.78 13.59 -3.71
CA GLU A 130 -3.82 12.91 -4.57
C GLU A 130 -4.03 11.40 -4.52
N ALA A 131 -4.07 10.79 -3.34
CA ALA A 131 -4.28 9.35 -3.16
C ALA A 131 -5.53 8.88 -3.91
N TYR A 132 -6.69 9.49 -3.63
CA TYR A 132 -7.95 9.12 -4.27
C TYR A 132 -7.99 9.42 -5.77
N SER A 133 -7.20 10.37 -6.27
CA SER A 133 -7.08 10.61 -7.71
C SER A 133 -6.27 9.56 -8.45
N LEU A 134 -5.39 8.83 -7.73
CA LEU A 134 -4.62 7.71 -8.29
C LEU A 134 -5.44 6.42 -8.37
N TRP A 135 -6.46 6.30 -7.53
CA TRP A 135 -7.22 5.06 -7.42
C TRP A 135 -8.64 5.19 -7.99
N CYS A 136 -9.35 6.30 -7.71
CA CYS A 136 -10.75 6.47 -8.11
C CYS A 136 -10.89 7.25 -9.42
N ASN A 137 -11.73 6.72 -10.30
CA ASN A 137 -12.19 7.42 -11.48
C ASN A 137 -13.00 8.68 -11.10
N THR A 138 -13.17 9.60 -12.05
CA THR A 138 -14.22 10.62 -11.98
C THR A 138 -15.45 10.07 -12.69
N MET A 139 -16.40 9.55 -11.90
CA MET A 139 -17.58 8.88 -12.42
C MET A 139 -18.62 9.91 -12.91
N THR A 140 -19.09 9.74 -14.13
CA THR A 140 -20.16 10.54 -14.74
C THR A 140 -21.48 9.78 -14.79
N SER A 141 -21.43 8.45 -14.62
CA SER A 141 -22.55 7.51 -14.68
C SER A 141 -22.35 6.40 -13.65
N ALA A 142 -23.44 5.81 -13.17
CA ALA A 142 -23.43 4.63 -12.30
C ALA A 142 -22.88 3.37 -12.99
N SER A 143 -22.73 3.38 -14.30
CA SER A 143 -22.12 2.29 -15.09
C SER A 143 -20.60 2.44 -15.25
N ASP A 144 -20.03 3.58 -14.84
CA ASP A 144 -18.59 3.78 -14.90
C ASP A 144 -17.88 2.92 -13.85
N HIS A 145 -16.67 2.46 -14.17
CA HIS A 145 -15.83 1.81 -13.18
C HIS A 145 -15.39 2.79 -12.09
N LEU A 146 -15.49 2.37 -10.84
CA LEU A 146 -15.00 3.16 -9.71
C LEU A 146 -13.47 3.28 -9.75
N LEU A 147 -12.78 2.17 -10.00
CA LEU A 147 -11.33 2.12 -10.03
C LEU A 147 -10.79 2.53 -11.39
N LEU A 148 -9.61 3.12 -11.40
CA LEU A 148 -8.87 3.44 -12.62
C LEU A 148 -8.15 2.19 -13.13
N PHE A 149 -8.48 1.78 -14.35
CA PHE A 149 -7.84 0.68 -15.07
C PHE A 149 -6.90 1.20 -16.16
N LYS A 150 -5.95 0.36 -16.56
CA LYS A 150 -5.14 0.58 -17.78
C LYS A 150 -6.05 0.44 -19.00
N GLU A 151 -5.76 1.22 -20.05
CA GLU A 151 -6.50 1.14 -21.31
C GLU A 151 -6.27 -0.19 -22.03
N GLU A 152 -5.04 -0.75 -21.89
CA GLU A 152 -4.69 -2.06 -22.42
C GLU A 152 -4.14 -2.95 -21.30
N PRO A 153 -4.71 -4.17 -21.12
CA PRO A 153 -4.18 -5.14 -20.16
C PRO A 153 -2.78 -5.58 -20.59
N THR A 154 -1.87 -5.73 -19.64
CA THR A 154 -0.56 -6.35 -19.92
C THR A 154 -0.75 -7.85 -20.07
N GLU A 155 -0.32 -8.41 -21.21
CA GLU A 155 -0.42 -9.84 -21.50
C GLU A 155 0.24 -10.67 -20.40
N GLY A 156 -0.48 -11.62 -19.82
CA GLY A 156 0.02 -12.56 -18.80
C GLY A 156 -0.08 -12.12 -17.33
N ASP A 157 -0.60 -10.93 -17.03
CA ASP A 157 -0.83 -10.47 -15.64
C ASP A 157 -2.27 -9.99 -15.44
N GLU A 158 -3.17 -10.93 -15.19
CA GLU A 158 -4.61 -10.69 -15.14
C GLU A 158 -5.07 -9.91 -13.89
N SER A 159 -4.29 -9.84 -12.80
CA SER A 159 -4.74 -9.24 -11.55
C SER A 159 -4.14 -7.85 -11.26
N ARG A 160 -2.84 -7.69 -11.38
CA ARG A 160 -2.13 -6.44 -11.09
C ARG A 160 -2.06 -5.47 -12.26
N SER A 161 -2.06 -6.01 -13.46
CA SER A 161 -1.86 -5.24 -14.68
C SER A 161 -3.08 -4.44 -15.08
N THR A 162 -4.25 -4.73 -14.53
CA THR A 162 -5.50 -4.03 -14.83
C THR A 162 -5.63 -2.69 -14.12
N LEU A 163 -5.11 -2.55 -12.90
CA LEU A 163 -5.12 -1.26 -12.21
C LEU A 163 -4.13 -0.28 -12.86
N LYS A 164 -4.56 0.96 -13.06
CA LYS A 164 -3.73 2.02 -13.63
C LYS A 164 -2.53 2.35 -12.75
N ASN A 165 -2.75 2.39 -11.43
CA ASN A 165 -1.73 2.70 -10.44
C ASN A 165 -1.60 1.55 -9.42
N PRO A 166 -0.42 1.38 -8.80
CA PRO A 166 -0.22 0.35 -7.79
C PRO A 166 -1.10 0.56 -6.55
N SER A 167 -1.70 -0.51 -6.04
CA SER A 167 -2.58 -0.46 -4.86
C SER A 167 -1.89 0.05 -3.59
N TYR A 168 -0.59 -0.14 -3.46
CA TYR A 168 0.18 0.37 -2.33
C TYR A 168 0.30 1.91 -2.30
N ASN A 169 -0.23 2.61 -3.31
CA ASN A 169 -0.39 4.07 -3.34
C ASN A 169 -1.85 4.52 -3.09
N PHE A 170 -2.74 3.62 -2.70
CA PHE A 170 -4.13 3.94 -2.43
C PHE A 170 -4.35 4.18 -0.94
N ASP A 171 -3.72 5.21 -0.43
CA ASP A 171 -3.82 5.54 0.99
C ASP A 171 -5.21 6.03 1.35
N SER A 172 -5.72 5.48 2.43
CA SER A 172 -6.87 5.99 3.18
C SER A 172 -6.39 6.61 4.50
N ALA A 173 -7.31 7.16 5.29
CA ALA A 173 -6.99 7.77 6.57
C ALA A 173 -7.89 7.26 7.70
N ALA A 174 -7.31 7.14 8.89
CA ALA A 174 -8.05 7.04 10.15
C ALA A 174 -7.71 8.23 11.08
N GLY A 175 -8.51 8.41 12.12
CA GLY A 175 -8.43 9.58 13.00
C GLY A 175 -9.30 10.75 12.55
N ILE A 176 -9.85 10.71 11.35
CA ILE A 176 -10.78 11.69 10.78
C ILE A 176 -12.00 11.01 10.17
N ILE A 177 -13.10 11.73 10.09
CA ILE A 177 -14.32 11.36 9.36
C ILE A 177 -14.36 12.17 8.07
N TYR A 178 -14.38 11.49 6.93
CA TYR A 178 -14.38 12.14 5.64
C TYR A 178 -15.24 11.41 4.62
N GLU A 179 -15.60 12.11 3.57
CA GLU A 179 -16.33 11.58 2.41
C GLU A 179 -15.52 11.78 1.14
N VAL A 180 -15.62 10.83 0.23
CA VAL A 180 -15.03 10.90 -1.11
C VAL A 180 -16.15 10.91 -2.16
N ASP A 181 -16.38 12.05 -2.79
CA ASP A 181 -17.34 12.16 -3.90
C ASP A 181 -16.62 11.88 -5.23
N VAL A 182 -16.74 10.65 -5.68
CA VAL A 182 -16.09 10.18 -6.91
C VAL A 182 -16.61 10.83 -8.20
N ARG A 183 -17.72 11.59 -8.14
CA ARG A 183 -18.26 12.37 -9.30
C ARG A 183 -17.49 13.66 -9.52
N LYS A 184 -16.74 14.10 -8.51
CA LYS A 184 -16.01 15.36 -8.57
C LYS A 184 -14.61 15.19 -9.17
N PRO A 185 -14.04 16.23 -9.75
CA PRO A 185 -12.68 16.21 -10.24
C PRO A 185 -11.67 16.13 -9.08
N LYS A 186 -10.41 15.83 -9.40
CA LYS A 186 -9.28 15.92 -8.46
C LYS A 186 -9.26 17.32 -7.80
N GLY A 187 -9.00 17.32 -6.51
CA GLY A 187 -8.97 18.53 -5.67
C GLY A 187 -10.31 18.87 -5.01
N GLU A 188 -11.39 18.23 -5.45
CA GLU A 188 -12.75 18.46 -4.93
C GLU A 188 -13.42 17.17 -4.44
N LYS A 189 -12.75 16.00 -4.54
CA LYS A 189 -13.31 14.70 -4.16
C LYS A 189 -13.46 14.54 -2.64
N VAL A 190 -12.47 15.00 -1.87
CA VAL A 190 -12.38 14.74 -0.43
C VAL A 190 -12.98 15.88 0.38
N THR A 191 -13.92 15.54 1.25
CA THR A 191 -14.49 16.46 2.24
C THR A 191 -14.29 15.89 3.64
N ILE A 192 -13.40 16.49 4.43
CA ILE A 192 -13.18 16.11 5.84
C ILE A 192 -14.26 16.76 6.69
N LYS A 193 -15.00 15.97 7.44
CA LYS A 193 -16.16 16.43 8.25
C LYS A 193 -15.76 16.79 9.67
N SER A 194 -14.93 15.96 10.30
CA SER A 194 -14.49 16.13 11.67
C SER A 194 -13.28 15.22 11.96
N MET A 195 -12.69 15.39 13.13
CA MET A 195 -11.86 14.37 13.75
C MET A 195 -12.74 13.18 14.16
N ALA A 196 -12.15 11.99 14.31
CA ALA A 196 -12.88 10.78 14.72
C ALA A 196 -13.46 10.87 16.13
N ASP A 197 -12.87 11.69 17.01
CA ASP A 197 -13.36 11.95 18.36
C ASP A 197 -14.49 13.01 18.42
N GLY A 198 -14.96 13.47 17.28
CA GLY A 198 -16.05 14.45 17.12
C GLY A 198 -15.61 15.91 17.20
N LYS A 199 -14.34 16.20 17.42
CA LYS A 199 -13.82 17.56 17.36
C LYS A 199 -13.86 18.11 15.94
N GLU A 200 -13.90 19.43 15.82
CA GLU A 200 -13.79 20.12 14.54
C GLU A 200 -12.42 19.87 13.90
N PHE A 201 -12.42 19.59 12.60
CA PHE A 201 -11.21 19.54 11.79
C PHE A 201 -10.91 20.94 11.25
N ASP A 202 -9.72 21.45 11.53
CA ASP A 202 -9.28 22.78 11.07
C ASP A 202 -8.18 22.63 10.01
N PRO A 203 -8.40 23.07 8.78
CA PRO A 203 -7.38 23.03 7.72
C PRO A 203 -6.08 23.80 8.06
N ALA A 204 -6.14 24.79 8.92
CA ALA A 204 -4.98 25.59 9.31
C ALA A 204 -4.21 25.00 10.51
N ARG A 205 -4.80 24.07 11.24
CA ARG A 205 -4.16 23.42 12.38
C ARG A 205 -3.17 22.37 11.92
N THR A 206 -2.08 22.21 12.67
CA THR A 206 -1.12 21.12 12.49
C THR A 206 -1.56 19.87 13.25
N TYR A 207 -1.50 18.72 12.62
CA TYR A 207 -1.81 17.40 13.15
C TYR A 207 -0.58 16.49 13.06
N ARG A 208 -0.47 15.61 14.05
CA ARG A 208 0.52 14.52 14.02
C ARG A 208 -0.04 13.37 13.19
N VAL A 209 0.65 13.02 12.12
CA VAL A 209 0.20 12.02 11.16
C VAL A 209 1.16 10.84 11.16
N ALA A 210 0.64 9.64 11.48
CA ALA A 210 1.39 8.39 11.41
C ALA A 210 1.36 7.82 9.98
N LEU A 211 2.51 7.44 9.47
CA LEU A 211 2.68 6.85 8.14
C LEU A 211 3.99 6.03 8.09
N ASN A 212 4.14 5.18 7.10
CA ASN A 212 5.37 4.40 6.95
C ASN A 212 6.52 5.22 6.35
N SER A 213 7.76 4.74 6.56
CA SER A 213 8.97 5.42 6.07
C SER A 213 9.03 5.55 4.54
N TYR A 214 8.40 4.64 3.79
CA TYR A 214 8.29 4.77 2.33
C TYR A 214 7.57 6.09 1.96
N ARG A 215 6.44 6.37 2.63
CA ARG A 215 5.71 7.62 2.46
C ARG A 215 6.50 8.83 2.98
N GLY A 216 7.02 8.71 4.20
CA GLY A 216 7.79 9.79 4.82
C GLY A 216 9.01 10.23 4.02
N ASN A 217 9.57 9.35 3.21
CA ASN A 217 10.67 9.65 2.30
C ASN A 217 10.21 10.04 0.87
N GLY A 218 8.93 10.37 0.69
CA GLY A 218 8.37 10.83 -0.59
C GLY A 218 7.89 9.72 -1.54
N GLY A 219 7.91 8.47 -1.10
CA GLY A 219 7.45 7.34 -1.92
C GLY A 219 6.00 7.48 -2.38
N GLY A 220 5.75 7.23 -3.67
CA GLY A 220 4.43 7.39 -4.29
C GLY A 220 4.00 8.85 -4.49
N GLU A 221 4.87 9.82 -4.17
CA GLU A 221 4.70 11.25 -4.41
C GLU A 221 3.47 11.91 -3.75
N LEU A 222 2.81 11.22 -2.80
CA LEU A 222 1.61 11.76 -2.15
C LEU A 222 1.93 12.98 -1.26
N LEU A 223 3.08 12.97 -0.57
CA LEU A 223 3.53 14.13 0.21
C LEU A 223 4.01 15.28 -0.69
N THR A 224 4.69 14.96 -1.78
CA THR A 224 5.28 15.97 -2.66
C THR A 224 4.28 16.56 -3.65
N LYS A 225 3.63 15.71 -4.45
CA LYS A 225 2.62 16.16 -5.44
C LYS A 225 1.27 16.45 -4.82
N GLY A 226 0.88 15.68 -3.80
CA GLY A 226 -0.39 15.86 -3.10
C GLY A 226 -0.31 17.02 -2.11
N ALA A 227 0.37 16.81 -0.98
CA ALA A 227 0.47 17.81 0.08
C ALA A 227 1.39 19.00 -0.26
N GLY A 228 2.11 18.97 -1.38
CA GLY A 228 2.95 20.07 -1.82
C GLY A 228 4.23 20.27 -0.99
N ILE A 229 4.65 19.27 -0.23
CA ILE A 229 5.85 19.34 0.61
C ILE A 229 7.10 19.18 -0.28
N PRO A 230 8.04 20.13 -0.26
CA PRO A 230 9.27 20.01 -1.02
C PRO A 230 10.09 18.79 -0.60
N HIS A 231 10.72 18.12 -1.57
CA HIS A 231 11.45 16.86 -1.33
C HIS A 231 12.62 16.99 -0.34
N ASP A 232 13.20 18.17 -0.23
CA ASP A 232 14.27 18.50 0.71
C ASP A 232 13.81 18.69 2.16
N LYS A 233 12.50 18.58 2.41
CA LYS A 233 11.87 18.65 3.75
C LYS A 233 11.31 17.32 4.24
N LEU A 234 11.50 16.24 3.47
CA LEU A 234 11.05 14.90 3.82
C LEU A 234 12.11 14.07 4.56
#